data_44ff4ca12f1b1478bfc8f861a871f4f1
#
_entry.id   44ff4ca12f1b1478bfc8f861a871f4f1
#
_cell.length_a   1.000
_cell.length_b   1.000
_cell.length_c   1.000
_cell.angle_alpha   90.00
_cell.angle_beta   90.00
_cell.angle_gamma   90.00
#
_symmetry.space_group_name_H-M   'P 1'
#
loop_
_entity.id
_entity.type
_entity.pdbx_description
1 polymer ?
#
loop_
_entity_poly.entity_id
_entity_poly.type
_entity_poly.pdbx_seq_one_letter_code
_entity_poly.pdbx_strand_id
1 'polypeptide(L)'
;YLGGSIVCQPGDLSVMLISWGDKCPGFAGKCMDAAAELLTEAGAEVRRDSNDLLADGKKIASWARATTRSGWVQTVAHFSVNTDLELIKRICTKPMRKVPGQLSDYGITAEDILGKLNLTDWSDDNGRA
;
A
#
# COMPACT_ATOMS: atom_id res chain seq x y z
N TYR A 1 6.01 -1.52 -15.97
CA TYR A 1 5.38 -2.79 -15.56
C TYR A 1 5.13 -2.81 -14.06
N LEU A 2 3.92 -3.11 -13.69
CA LEU A 2 3.53 -3.09 -12.27
C LEU A 2 3.77 -4.42 -11.56
N GLY A 3 3.99 -5.48 -12.26
CA GLY A 3 4.27 -6.78 -11.70
C GLY A 3 3.14 -7.36 -10.87
N GLY A 4 2.56 -8.47 -11.31
CA GLY A 4 1.48 -9.13 -10.59
C GLY A 4 0.12 -8.50 -10.78
N SER A 5 -0.81 -8.91 -9.95
CA SER A 5 -2.21 -8.46 -9.99
C SER A 5 -2.67 -7.97 -8.64
N ILE A 6 -3.54 -6.98 -8.66
CA ILE A 6 -4.19 -6.46 -7.46
C ILE A 6 -5.69 -6.61 -7.64
N VAL A 7 -6.35 -7.15 -6.62
CA VAL A 7 -7.80 -7.21 -6.57
C VAL A 7 -8.29 -6.03 -5.75
N CYS A 8 -8.94 -5.08 -6.42
CA CYS A 8 -9.51 -3.92 -5.76
C CYS A 8 -10.99 -4.17 -5.49
N GLN A 9 -11.42 -3.91 -4.27
CA GLN A 9 -12.79 -4.14 -3.83
C GLN A 9 -13.34 -2.88 -3.18
N PRO A 10 -14.66 -2.69 -3.17
CA PRO A 10 -15.25 -1.62 -2.34
C PRO A 10 -14.80 -1.78 -0.89
N GLY A 11 -14.39 -0.69 -0.28
CA GLY A 11 -13.85 -0.71 1.08
C GLY A 11 -12.33 -0.72 1.15
N ASP A 12 -11.64 -1.06 0.07
CA ASP A 12 -10.20 -0.91 0.00
C ASP A 12 -9.81 0.53 -0.35
N LEU A 13 -8.54 0.85 -0.16
CA LEU A 13 -8.01 2.17 -0.47
C LEU A 13 -6.81 2.03 -1.41
N SER A 14 -6.83 2.82 -2.48
CA SER A 14 -5.66 2.98 -3.34
C SER A 14 -5.30 4.46 -3.41
N VAL A 15 -4.02 4.75 -3.25
CA VAL A 15 -3.50 6.12 -3.36
C VAL A 15 -2.51 6.13 -4.51
N MET A 16 -2.71 7.05 -5.45
CA MET A 16 -1.90 7.10 -6.66
C MET A 16 -1.26 8.46 -6.82
N LEU A 17 0.02 8.46 -7.18
CA LEU A 17 0.73 9.65 -7.59
C LEU A 17 1.11 9.51 -9.06
N ILE A 18 0.74 10.49 -9.87
CA ILE A 18 1.18 10.59 -11.26
C ILE A 18 1.98 11.88 -11.40
N SER A 19 3.19 11.76 -11.91
CA SER A 19 4.06 12.92 -12.05
C SER A 19 4.86 12.83 -13.34
N TRP A 20 5.27 14.00 -13.84
CA TRP A 20 6.25 14.08 -14.91
C TRP A 20 7.63 13.99 -14.27
N GLY A 21 8.35 12.91 -14.57
CA GLY A 21 9.58 12.60 -13.86
C GLY A 21 9.30 12.09 -12.45
N ASP A 22 10.32 11.64 -11.76
CA ASP A 22 10.20 11.12 -10.40
C ASP A 22 10.32 12.27 -9.38
N LYS A 23 9.20 12.97 -9.17
CA LYS A 23 9.15 14.16 -8.31
C LYS A 23 9.04 13.84 -6.83
N CYS A 24 8.61 12.64 -6.49
CA CYS A 24 8.41 12.24 -5.10
C CYS A 24 8.83 10.78 -4.94
N PRO A 25 10.15 10.49 -4.96
CA PRO A 25 10.64 9.11 -4.92
C PRO A 25 10.28 8.39 -3.63
N GLY A 26 10.06 9.11 -2.53
CA GLY A 26 9.67 8.52 -1.25
C GLY A 26 8.18 8.28 -1.07
N PHE A 27 7.36 8.55 -2.07
CA PHE A 27 5.90 8.46 -1.95
C PHE A 27 5.44 7.10 -1.43
N ALA A 28 5.88 6.03 -2.09
CA ALA A 28 5.48 4.68 -1.73
C ALA A 28 5.93 4.32 -0.30
N GLY A 29 7.16 4.67 0.05
CA GLY A 29 7.69 4.41 1.38
C GLY A 29 6.87 5.10 2.47
N LYS A 30 6.51 6.36 2.26
CA LYS A 30 5.70 7.12 3.22
C LYS A 30 4.28 6.55 3.33
N CYS A 31 3.70 6.08 2.23
CA CYS A 31 2.41 5.41 2.27
C CYS A 31 2.48 4.13 3.11
N MET A 32 3.52 3.33 2.92
CA MET A 32 3.70 2.11 3.70
C MET A 32 3.98 2.43 5.18
N ASP A 33 4.74 3.48 5.46
CA ASP A 33 5.02 3.91 6.83
C ASP A 33 3.73 4.31 7.56
N ALA A 34 2.81 4.99 6.90
CA ALA A 34 1.54 5.37 7.51
C ALA A 34 0.77 4.16 8.02
N ALA A 35 0.66 3.13 7.19
CA ALA A 35 -0.01 1.88 7.59
C ALA A 35 0.80 1.15 8.67
N ALA A 36 2.11 1.11 8.54
CA ALA A 36 2.99 0.44 9.50
C ALA A 36 2.86 1.04 10.91
N GLU A 37 2.80 2.36 11.01
CA GLU A 37 2.64 3.04 12.29
C GLU A 37 1.31 2.68 12.95
N LEU A 38 0.21 2.71 12.19
CA LEU A 38 -1.10 2.36 12.73
C LEU A 38 -1.17 0.90 13.15
N LEU A 39 -0.59 0.00 12.38
CA LEU A 39 -0.54 -1.42 12.70
C LEU A 39 0.30 -1.68 13.95
N THR A 40 1.43 -1.01 14.08
CA THR A 40 2.29 -1.14 15.26
C THR A 40 1.58 -0.64 16.50
N GLU A 41 0.87 0.48 16.42
CA GLU A 41 0.06 1.00 17.52
C GLU A 41 -1.06 0.03 17.90
N ALA A 42 -1.58 -0.71 16.94
CA ALA A 42 -2.61 -1.73 17.20
C ALA A 42 -2.05 -3.05 17.74
N GLY A 43 -0.74 -3.16 17.89
CA GLY A 43 -0.10 -4.34 18.45
C GLY A 43 0.31 -5.40 17.45
N ALA A 44 0.23 -5.12 16.16
CA ALA A 44 0.63 -6.06 15.12
C ALA A 44 2.15 -6.13 14.99
N GLU A 45 2.66 -7.29 14.62
CA GLU A 45 4.05 -7.44 14.21
C GLU A 45 4.16 -7.06 12.74
N VAL A 46 4.85 -5.95 12.45
CA VAL A 46 4.91 -5.38 11.10
C VAL A 46 6.26 -5.67 10.47
N ARG A 47 6.23 -6.08 9.20
CA ARG A 47 7.43 -6.37 8.44
C ARG A 47 7.26 -5.92 6.99
N ARG A 48 8.34 -5.42 6.42
CA ARG A 48 8.41 -5.12 5.00
C ARG A 48 9.03 -6.31 4.26
N ASP A 49 8.46 -6.65 3.10
CA ASP A 49 8.97 -7.70 2.25
C ASP A 49 8.81 -7.25 0.80
N SER A 50 9.92 -6.79 0.20
CA SER A 50 9.92 -6.18 -1.12
C SER A 50 8.95 -4.98 -1.14
N ASN A 51 7.96 -4.98 -2.02
CA ASN A 51 6.97 -3.90 -2.11
C ASN A 51 5.75 -4.12 -1.21
N ASP A 52 5.79 -5.14 -0.38
CA ASP A 52 4.65 -5.52 0.45
C ASP A 52 4.86 -5.13 1.90
N LEU A 53 3.76 -4.85 2.57
CA LEU A 53 3.71 -4.65 4.01
C LEU A 53 2.93 -5.79 4.63
N LEU A 54 3.56 -6.47 5.60
CA LEU A 54 2.97 -7.61 6.28
C LEU A 54 2.66 -7.25 7.72
N ALA A 55 1.50 -7.69 8.19
CA ALA A 55 1.13 -7.61 9.60
C ALA A 55 0.80 -9.02 10.07
N ASP A 56 1.52 -9.48 11.09
CA ASP A 56 1.40 -10.84 11.61
C ASP A 56 1.50 -11.90 10.51
N GLY A 57 2.39 -11.65 9.56
CA GLY A 57 2.63 -12.55 8.43
C GLY A 57 1.64 -12.46 7.28
N LYS A 58 0.64 -11.58 7.38
CA LYS A 58 -0.37 -11.42 6.32
C LYS A 58 -0.13 -10.15 5.54
N LYS A 59 -0.30 -10.22 4.23
CA LYS A 59 -0.11 -9.07 3.34
C LYS A 59 -1.29 -8.10 3.49
N ILE A 60 -0.98 -6.89 3.92
CA ILE A 60 -1.97 -5.84 4.18
C ILE A 60 -1.93 -4.75 3.12
N ALA A 61 -0.75 -4.43 2.62
CA ALA A 61 -0.58 -3.35 1.67
C ALA A 61 0.58 -3.65 0.73
N SER A 62 0.59 -2.98 -0.41
CA SER A 62 1.68 -3.08 -1.37
C SER A 62 1.72 -1.83 -2.21
N TRP A 63 2.83 -1.66 -2.95
CA TRP A 63 2.93 -0.57 -3.91
C TRP A 63 3.59 -1.05 -5.19
N ALA A 64 3.34 -0.33 -6.27
CA ALA A 64 3.94 -0.60 -7.57
C ALA A 64 4.17 0.71 -8.31
N ARG A 65 5.12 0.68 -9.24
CA ARG A 65 5.49 1.85 -10.04
C ARG A 65 5.59 1.46 -11.50
N ALA A 66 5.10 2.33 -12.36
CA ALA A 66 5.25 2.21 -13.82
C ALA A 66 5.75 3.53 -14.37
N THR A 67 6.58 3.45 -15.41
CA THR A 67 7.13 4.61 -16.09
C THR A 67 6.83 4.48 -17.58
N THR A 68 6.34 5.56 -18.20
CA THR A 68 6.12 5.61 -19.62
C THR A 68 7.39 6.04 -20.34
N ARG A 69 7.46 5.77 -21.65
CA ARG A 69 8.58 6.22 -22.48
C ARG A 69 8.71 7.74 -22.51
N SER A 70 7.61 8.46 -22.38
CA SER A 70 7.60 9.92 -22.39
C SER A 70 8.02 10.55 -21.06
N GLY A 71 8.23 9.74 -20.01
CA GLY A 71 8.74 10.22 -18.73
C GLY A 71 7.70 10.41 -17.64
N TRP A 72 6.46 9.97 -17.84
CA TRP A 72 5.47 9.95 -16.77
C TRP A 72 5.74 8.80 -15.82
N VAL A 73 5.65 9.08 -14.54
CA VAL A 73 5.80 8.08 -13.47
C VAL A 73 4.48 7.96 -12.74
N GLN A 74 4.02 6.73 -12.58
CA GLN A 74 2.82 6.40 -11.83
C GLN A 74 3.19 5.48 -10.69
N THR A 75 2.89 5.88 -9.47
CA THR A 75 3.12 5.06 -8.28
C THR A 75 1.79 4.85 -7.58
N VAL A 76 1.47 3.61 -7.27
CA VAL A 76 0.21 3.23 -6.61
C VAL A 76 0.54 2.51 -5.32
N ALA A 77 -0.06 2.95 -4.23
CA ALA A 77 -0.06 2.25 -2.96
C ALA A 77 -1.47 1.72 -2.72
N HIS A 78 -1.60 0.43 -2.50
CA HIS A 78 -2.87 -0.23 -2.27
C HIS A 78 -2.93 -0.78 -0.85
N PHE A 79 -4.04 -0.51 -0.17
CA PHE A 79 -4.28 -0.96 1.20
C PHE A 79 -5.54 -1.83 1.22
N SER A 80 -5.39 -3.05 1.73
CA SER A 80 -6.53 -3.93 1.98
C SER A 80 -7.16 -3.51 3.31
N VAL A 81 -8.27 -2.80 3.24
CA VAL A 81 -8.90 -2.24 4.44
C VAL A 81 -10.00 -3.16 4.93
N ASN A 82 -11.03 -3.34 4.11
CA ASN A 82 -12.16 -4.20 4.44
C ASN A 82 -12.46 -5.06 3.21
N THR A 83 -11.72 -6.14 3.08
CA THR A 83 -11.61 -6.92 1.85
C THR A 83 -12.30 -8.28 2.02
N ASP A 84 -13.00 -8.74 1.00
CA ASP A 84 -13.48 -10.13 0.96
C ASP A 84 -12.31 -11.04 0.61
N LEU A 85 -11.69 -11.59 1.63
CA LEU A 85 -10.51 -12.43 1.48
C LEU A 85 -10.83 -13.76 0.79
N GLU A 86 -12.04 -14.28 1.01
CA GLU A 86 -12.47 -15.52 0.35
C GLU A 86 -12.67 -15.33 -1.14
N LEU A 87 -13.13 -14.15 -1.56
CA LEU A 87 -13.24 -13.84 -2.99
C LEU A 87 -11.87 -13.85 -3.66
N ILE A 88 -10.86 -13.26 -3.00
CA ILE A 88 -9.49 -13.26 -3.53
C ILE A 88 -9.01 -14.68 -3.74
N LYS A 89 -9.22 -15.55 -2.77
CA LYS A 89 -8.81 -16.96 -2.88
C LYS A 89 -9.51 -17.67 -4.04
N ARG A 90 -10.79 -17.36 -4.28
CA ARG A 90 -11.56 -18.01 -5.34
C ARG A 90 -11.13 -17.57 -6.74
N ILE A 91 -10.71 -16.32 -6.92
CA ILE A 91 -10.35 -15.81 -8.24
C ILE A 91 -8.88 -16.00 -8.58
N CYS A 92 -8.03 -16.29 -7.61
CA CYS A 92 -6.62 -16.56 -7.87
C CYS A 92 -6.47 -17.93 -8.52
N THR A 93 -5.85 -17.95 -9.71
CA THR A 93 -5.62 -19.18 -10.47
C THR A 93 -4.34 -19.90 -10.06
N LYS A 94 -3.48 -19.23 -9.30
CA LYS A 94 -2.21 -19.78 -8.82
C LYS A 94 -2.16 -19.69 -7.30
N PRO A 95 -1.41 -20.58 -6.63
CA PRO A 95 -1.22 -20.46 -5.18
C PRO A 95 -0.70 -19.07 -4.81
N MET A 96 -1.28 -18.48 -3.78
CA MET A 96 -0.81 -17.21 -3.28
C MET A 96 0.47 -17.40 -2.48
N ARG A 97 1.47 -16.59 -2.77
CA ARG A 97 2.75 -16.65 -2.07
C ARG A 97 2.64 -16.10 -0.64
N LYS A 98 1.70 -15.19 -0.43
CA LYS A 98 1.48 -14.55 0.87
C LYS A 98 -0.01 -14.63 1.20
N VAL A 99 -0.29 -14.91 2.47
CA VAL A 99 -1.68 -14.94 2.95
C VAL A 99 -2.21 -13.52 2.97
N PRO A 100 -3.39 -13.25 2.39
CA PRO A 100 -3.96 -11.90 2.45
C PRO A 100 -4.51 -11.59 3.83
N GLY A 101 -4.40 -10.32 4.24
CA GLY A 101 -4.98 -9.79 5.45
C GLY A 101 -5.69 -8.48 5.18
N GLN A 102 -6.20 -7.85 6.22
CA GLN A 102 -6.93 -6.59 6.08
C GLN A 102 -6.78 -5.72 7.33
N LEU A 103 -6.77 -4.41 7.11
CA LEU A 103 -6.61 -3.43 8.18
C LEU A 103 -7.77 -3.42 9.16
N SER A 104 -8.97 -3.76 8.70
CA SER A 104 -10.15 -3.79 9.56
C SER A 104 -10.04 -4.82 10.69
N ASP A 105 -9.23 -5.86 10.53
CA ASP A 105 -8.96 -6.83 11.58
C ASP A 105 -8.23 -6.20 12.77
N TYR A 106 -7.60 -5.05 12.56
CA TYR A 106 -6.89 -4.28 13.58
C TYR A 106 -7.63 -3.01 13.99
N GLY A 107 -8.88 -2.86 13.54
CA GLY A 107 -9.68 -1.68 13.82
C GLY A 107 -9.26 -0.43 13.06
N ILE A 108 -8.47 -0.58 12.00
CA ILE A 108 -7.95 0.54 11.21
C ILE A 108 -8.86 0.75 10.00
N THR A 109 -9.25 2.01 9.76
CA THR A 109 -10.13 2.39 8.65
C THR A 109 -9.33 3.09 7.55
N ALA A 110 -9.97 3.27 6.40
CA ALA A 110 -9.39 4.05 5.31
C ALA A 110 -9.14 5.50 5.75
N GLU A 111 -10.04 6.06 6.55
CA GLU A 111 -9.90 7.41 7.08
C GLU A 111 -8.69 7.55 7.99
N ASP A 112 -8.35 6.50 8.74
CA ASP A 112 -7.15 6.50 9.58
C ASP A 112 -5.89 6.61 8.73
N ILE A 113 -5.83 5.87 7.61
CA ILE A 113 -4.70 5.96 6.67
C ILE A 113 -4.64 7.35 6.06
N LEU A 114 -5.76 7.88 5.58
CA LEU A 114 -5.81 9.21 4.97
C LEU A 114 -5.41 10.29 5.96
N GLY A 115 -5.80 10.16 7.22
CA GLY A 115 -5.39 11.08 8.29
C GLY A 115 -3.89 11.10 8.47
N LYS A 116 -3.25 9.94 8.50
CA LYS A 116 -1.78 9.85 8.58
C LYS A 116 -1.11 10.48 7.36
N LEU A 117 -1.62 10.22 6.16
CA LEU A 117 -1.07 10.77 4.94
C LEU A 117 -1.19 12.30 4.89
N ASN A 118 -2.28 12.85 5.41
CA ASN A 118 -2.47 14.30 5.49
C ASN A 118 -1.48 14.98 6.45
N LEU A 119 -0.98 14.26 7.45
CA LEU A 119 0.00 14.77 8.40
C LEU A 119 1.44 14.50 7.95
N THR A 120 1.62 13.75 6.88
CA THR A 120 2.95 13.40 6.38
C THR A 120 3.62 14.62 5.74
N ASP A 121 4.90 14.80 6.03
CA ASP A 121 5.71 15.80 5.36
C ASP A 121 6.20 15.23 4.03
N TRP A 122 5.67 15.76 2.94
CA TRP A 122 6.00 15.31 1.58
C TRP A 122 7.14 16.10 0.94
N SER A 123 7.68 17.10 1.64
CA SER A 123 8.64 18.04 1.03
C SER A 123 10.06 17.54 1.06
N ASP A 124 10.38 16.52 1.84
CA ASP A 124 11.76 16.15 2.17
C ASP A 124 12.23 14.83 1.58
N ASP A 125 11.50 14.25 0.64
CA ASP A 125 11.76 12.90 0.13
C ASP A 125 13.20 12.69 -0.33
N ASN A 126 13.85 13.72 -0.77
CA ASN A 126 15.20 13.65 -1.29
C ASN A 126 16.06 14.76 -0.73
N GLY A 127 15.68 15.29 0.41
CA GLY A 127 16.36 16.41 1.06
C GLY A 127 16.00 17.76 0.49
N ARG A 128 14.94 17.83 -0.30
CA ARG A 128 14.44 19.09 -0.84
C ARG A 128 13.00 18.93 -1.31
N ALA A 129 12.33 20.05 -1.40
CA ALA A 129 10.99 20.07 -1.92
C ALA A 129 10.95 19.71 -3.41
#